data_6c7e59c46af14259b24f2ded1323383b
#
_entry.id   6c7e59c46af14259b24f2ded1323383b
#
_cell.length_a   1.000
_cell.length_b   1.000
_cell.length_c   1.000
_cell.angle_alpha   90.00
_cell.angle_beta   90.00
_cell.angle_gamma   90.00
#
_symmetry.space_group_name_H-M   'P 1'
#
loop_
_entity.id
_entity.type
_entity.pdbx_description
1 polymer ?
#
loop_
_entity_poly.entity_id
_entity_poly.type
_entity_poly.pdbx_seq_one_letter_code
_entity_poly.pdbx_strand_id
1 'polypeptide(L)'
;MDLPIVGVSVLIRASDGIFQDVKIALGAVAPTPIRAKKTERFLSGKTIDEETIRTAAKEAMMESKPITDVRASRDYRLGLVDELTYRAIKQSVA
;
A
#
# COMPACT_ATOMS: atom_id res chain seq x y z
N MET A 1 13.84 0.95 21.18
CA MET A 1 13.32 1.22 20.71
C MET A 1 12.83 0.87 19.73
N ASP A 2 12.20 0.73 19.52
CA ASP A 2 11.84 0.23 18.58
C ASP A 2 11.59 0.86 17.54
N LEU A 3 11.84 0.50 16.59
CA LEU A 3 11.62 0.98 15.50
C LEU A 3 10.39 0.92 15.07
N PRO A 4 9.81 1.81 14.56
CA PRO A 4 8.56 1.77 13.99
C PRO A 4 8.63 0.96 12.81
N ILE A 5 7.74 0.10 12.67
CA ILE A 5 7.66 -0.75 11.60
C ILE A 5 6.63 -0.31 10.67
N VAL A 6 6.93 -0.21 9.41
CA VAL A 6 5.94 0.05 8.40
C VAL A 6 5.22 -1.24 8.12
N GLY A 7 3.93 -1.22 8.24
CA GLY A 7 3.11 -2.39 7.93
C GLY A 7 2.09 -2.06 6.87
N VAL A 8 1.81 -3.02 6.00
CA VAL A 8 0.80 -2.86 4.98
C VAL A 8 -0.12 -4.06 5.02
N SER A 9 -1.41 -3.81 5.14
CA SER A 9 -2.41 -4.87 5.11
C SER A 9 -3.32 -4.63 3.95
N VAL A 10 -3.59 -5.67 3.18
CA VAL A 10 -4.50 -5.54 2.05
C VAL A 10 -5.60 -6.58 2.14
N LEU A 11 -6.79 -6.23 1.71
CA LEU A 11 -7.89 -7.13 1.60
C LEU A 11 -8.43 -6.94 0.21
N ILE A 12 -8.29 -7.95 -0.63
CA ILE A 12 -8.63 -7.81 -2.03
C ILE A 12 -9.62 -8.88 -2.45
N ARG A 13 -10.66 -8.45 -3.15
CA ARG A 13 -11.56 -9.37 -3.79
C ARG A 13 -11.41 -9.12 -5.28
N ALA A 14 -11.14 -10.17 -6.04
CA ALA A 14 -10.93 -10.06 -7.46
C ALA A 14 -11.75 -11.10 -8.19
N SER A 15 -12.12 -10.78 -9.41
CA SER A 15 -12.91 -11.69 -10.22
C SER A 15 -12.60 -11.42 -11.68
N ASP A 16 -12.39 -12.48 -12.45
CA ASP A 16 -12.11 -12.37 -13.88
C ASP A 16 -10.91 -11.49 -14.20
N GLY A 17 -9.90 -11.56 -13.37
CA GLY A 17 -8.67 -10.78 -13.60
C GLY A 17 -8.81 -9.30 -13.34
N ILE A 18 -9.85 -8.91 -12.61
CA ILE A 18 -10.12 -7.51 -12.31
C ILE A 18 -10.28 -7.33 -10.82
N PHE A 19 -9.70 -6.26 -10.28
CA PHE A 19 -9.88 -5.93 -8.88
C PHE A 19 -11.31 -5.48 -8.66
N GLN A 20 -12.03 -6.16 -7.75
CA GLN A 20 -13.42 -5.80 -7.48
C GLN A 20 -13.54 -4.94 -6.24
N ASP A 21 -12.89 -5.33 -5.17
CA ASP A 21 -12.97 -4.59 -3.93
C ASP A 21 -11.59 -4.62 -3.29
N VAL A 22 -11.07 -3.47 -2.94
CA VAL A 22 -9.72 -3.37 -2.42
C VAL A 22 -9.71 -2.49 -1.19
N LYS A 23 -9.11 -2.99 -0.12
CA LYS A 23 -8.89 -2.21 1.08
C LYS A 23 -7.42 -2.30 1.44
N ILE A 24 -6.79 -1.17 1.62
CA ILE A 24 -5.37 -1.11 1.92
C ILE A 24 -5.17 -0.24 3.15
N ALA A 25 -4.60 -0.82 4.19
CA ALA A 25 -4.30 -0.09 5.41
C ALA A 25 -2.80 0.03 5.57
N LEU A 26 -2.35 1.24 5.82
CA LEU A 26 -0.94 1.52 6.03
C LEU A 26 -0.74 1.81 7.51
N GLY A 27 -0.02 0.95 8.18
CA GLY A 27 0.29 1.12 9.58
C GLY A 27 1.75 1.47 9.72
N ALA A 28 2.06 2.30 10.65
CA ALA A 28 3.44 2.60 10.87
C ALA A 28 3.57 2.99 12.29
N VAL A 29 4.21 4.08 12.51
CA VAL A 29 4.35 4.56 13.84
C VAL A 29 3.14 5.21 14.33
N ALA A 30 2.25 5.57 13.50
CA ALA A 30 1.05 6.25 13.94
C ALA A 30 0.20 5.33 14.78
N PRO A 31 -0.48 5.83 15.77
CA PRO A 31 -1.31 5.00 16.61
C PRO A 31 -2.44 4.36 15.84
N THR A 32 -2.91 5.02 14.78
CA THR A 32 -3.96 4.45 13.99
C THR A 32 -3.49 4.25 12.59
N PRO A 33 -3.86 3.16 11.95
CA PRO A 33 -3.51 2.95 10.56
C PRO A 33 -4.26 3.93 9.67
N ILE A 34 -3.66 4.21 8.53
CA ILE A 34 -4.27 5.05 7.54
C ILE A 34 -4.74 4.19 6.39
N ARG A 35 -5.94 4.46 5.90
CA ARG A 35 -6.43 3.77 4.71
C ARG A 35 -5.92 4.51 3.48
N ALA A 36 -5.34 3.77 2.56
CA ALA A 36 -4.87 4.33 1.29
C ALA A 36 -6.04 4.42 0.32
N LYS A 37 -6.96 5.33 0.59
CA LYS A 37 -8.21 5.40 -0.15
C LYS A 37 -8.07 5.75 -1.61
N LYS A 38 -7.10 6.56 -1.96
CA LYS A 38 -6.87 6.89 -3.35
C LYS A 38 -6.35 5.68 -4.11
N THR A 39 -5.48 4.90 -3.49
CA THR A 39 -4.96 3.69 -4.08
C THR A 39 -6.08 2.67 -4.24
N GLU A 40 -6.93 2.55 -3.23
CA GLU A 40 -8.06 1.63 -3.28
C GLU A 40 -8.96 1.98 -4.47
N ARG A 41 -9.25 3.25 -4.64
CA ARG A 41 -10.08 3.70 -5.74
C ARG A 41 -9.41 3.49 -7.08
N PHE A 42 -8.11 3.71 -7.14
CA PHE A 42 -7.36 3.49 -8.38
C PHE A 42 -7.45 2.03 -8.82
N LEU A 43 -7.32 1.11 -7.89
CA LEU A 43 -7.32 -0.30 -8.23
C LEU A 43 -8.70 -0.84 -8.57
N SER A 44 -9.74 -0.28 -7.99
CA SER A 44 -11.07 -0.82 -8.19
C SER A 44 -11.45 -0.77 -9.67
N GLY A 45 -11.77 -1.90 -10.24
CA GLY A 45 -12.13 -2.00 -11.65
C GLY A 45 -10.95 -2.13 -12.61
N LYS A 46 -9.72 -2.12 -12.09
CA LYS A 46 -8.55 -2.25 -12.93
C LYS A 46 -8.19 -3.72 -13.16
N THR A 47 -7.56 -3.95 -14.28
CA THR A 47 -7.06 -5.29 -14.58
C THR A 47 -5.90 -5.61 -13.65
N ILE A 48 -5.81 -6.87 -13.25
CA ILE A 48 -4.73 -7.33 -12.41
C ILE A 48 -3.52 -7.59 -13.29
N ASP A 49 -2.58 -6.66 -13.29
CA ASP A 49 -1.33 -6.85 -14.02
C ASP A 49 -0.21 -6.15 -13.27
N GLU A 50 0.99 -6.45 -13.70
CA GLU A 50 2.19 -5.98 -13.01
C GLU A 50 2.27 -4.45 -12.96
N GLU A 51 1.97 -3.82 -14.07
CA GLU A 51 2.05 -2.37 -14.13
C GLU A 51 1.05 -1.69 -13.21
N THR A 52 -0.16 -2.22 -13.16
CA THR A 52 -1.19 -1.69 -12.29
C THR A 52 -0.78 -1.82 -10.83
N ILE A 53 -0.21 -2.97 -10.46
CA ILE A 53 0.21 -3.20 -9.09
C ILE A 53 1.36 -2.28 -8.72
N ARG A 54 2.31 -2.07 -9.62
CA ARG A 54 3.42 -1.19 -9.33
C ARG A 54 2.97 0.27 -9.19
N THR A 55 2.02 0.69 -10.02
CA THR A 55 1.49 2.03 -9.92
C THR A 55 0.74 2.21 -8.61
N ALA A 56 -0.01 1.19 -8.21
CA ALA A 56 -0.73 1.24 -6.93
C ALA A 56 0.23 1.34 -5.76
N ALA A 57 1.33 0.62 -5.82
CA ALA A 57 2.32 0.66 -4.75
C ALA A 57 2.90 2.06 -4.60
N LYS A 58 3.18 2.72 -5.72
CA LYS A 58 3.70 4.09 -5.66
C LYS A 58 2.65 5.07 -5.17
N GLU A 59 1.41 4.85 -5.52
CA GLU A 59 0.34 5.70 -5.04
C GLU A 59 0.19 5.55 -3.52
N ALA A 60 0.27 4.33 -3.01
CA ALA A 60 0.20 4.10 -1.58
C ALA A 60 1.37 4.77 -0.88
N MET A 61 2.55 4.72 -1.49
CA MET A 61 3.71 5.39 -0.93
C MET A 61 3.44 6.88 -0.77
N MET A 62 2.84 7.50 -1.77
CA MET A 62 2.55 8.92 -1.70
C MET A 62 1.52 9.22 -0.62
N GLU A 63 0.54 8.36 -0.46
CA GLU A 63 -0.46 8.56 0.58
C GLU A 63 0.11 8.37 1.97
N SER A 64 1.23 7.67 2.10
CA SER A 64 1.83 7.41 3.40
C SER A 64 2.73 8.53 3.90
N LYS A 65 2.99 9.54 3.07
CA LYS A 65 3.91 10.60 3.45
C LYS A 65 3.64 11.22 4.81
N PRO A 66 2.38 11.49 5.16
CA PRO A 66 2.15 12.12 6.46
C PRO A 66 2.56 11.27 7.65
N ILE A 67 2.48 9.94 7.52
CA ILE A 67 2.82 9.08 8.64
C ILE A 67 4.28 8.68 8.64
N THR A 68 5.01 9.02 7.59
CA THR A 68 6.42 8.68 7.52
C THR A 68 7.30 9.92 7.62
N ASP A 69 6.82 10.94 8.27
CA ASP A 69 7.54 12.18 8.37
C ASP A 69 8.57 12.13 9.47
N VAL A 70 9.50 11.24 9.38
CA VAL A 70 10.59 11.13 10.31
C VAL A 70 11.85 11.42 9.53
N ARG A 71 12.53 12.49 9.91
CA ARG A 71 13.52 13.00 9.10
C ARG A 71 14.51 12.10 8.60
N ALA A 72 15.32 11.55 9.36
CA ALA A 72 16.45 10.78 8.92
C ALA A 72 16.09 9.51 8.16
N SER A 73 14.91 8.98 8.38
CA SER A 73 14.57 7.71 7.75
C SER A 73 13.37 7.82 6.82
N ARG A 74 13.02 9.01 6.46
CA ARG A 74 11.81 9.20 5.65
C ARG A 74 11.85 8.48 4.32
N ASP A 75 12.94 8.66 3.56
CA ASP A 75 13.04 8.03 2.26
C ASP A 75 13.04 6.51 2.37
N TYR A 76 13.70 6.00 3.38
CA TYR A 76 13.73 4.57 3.61
C TYR A 76 12.33 4.04 3.88
N ARG A 77 11.56 4.74 4.72
CA ARG A 77 10.22 4.30 5.03
C ARG A 77 9.27 4.38 3.86
N LEU A 78 9.42 5.42 3.04
CA LEU A 78 8.60 5.51 1.83
C LEU A 78 8.91 4.37 0.88
N GLY A 79 10.18 4.03 0.76
CA GLY A 79 10.58 2.90 -0.07
C GLY A 79 10.02 1.59 0.45
N LEU A 80 9.94 1.45 1.78
CA LEU A 80 9.35 0.26 2.36
C LEU A 80 7.85 0.17 2.06
N VAL A 81 7.14 1.28 2.12
CA VAL A 81 5.72 1.27 1.81
C VAL A 81 5.52 0.81 0.37
N ASP A 82 6.32 1.34 -0.56
CA ASP A 82 6.24 0.94 -1.95
C ASP A 82 6.45 -0.57 -2.07
N GLU A 83 7.52 -1.08 -1.52
CA GLU A 83 7.86 -2.48 -1.63
C GLU A 83 6.84 -3.39 -0.95
N LEU A 84 6.44 -3.06 0.26
CA LEU A 84 5.51 -3.89 1.00
C LEU A 84 4.13 -3.90 0.36
N THR A 85 3.69 -2.76 -0.18
CA THR A 85 2.40 -2.69 -0.84
C THR A 85 2.42 -3.55 -2.09
N TYR A 86 3.49 -3.44 -2.86
CA TYR A 86 3.64 -4.25 -4.07
C TYR A 86 3.56 -5.74 -3.72
N ARG A 87 4.31 -6.17 -2.72
CA ARG A 87 4.32 -7.57 -2.33
C ARG A 87 2.99 -8.04 -1.79
N ALA A 88 2.35 -7.20 -0.97
CA ALA A 88 1.07 -7.57 -0.39
C ALA A 88 0.01 -7.77 -1.46
N ILE A 89 -0.03 -6.87 -2.45
CA ILE A 89 -0.99 -6.98 -3.52
C ILE A 89 -0.69 -8.22 -4.37
N LYS A 90 0.57 -8.43 -4.69
CA LYS A 90 0.96 -9.61 -5.49
C LYS A 90 0.55 -10.89 -4.80
N GLN A 91 0.77 -11.00 -3.51
CA GLN A 91 0.41 -12.18 -2.78
C GLN A 91 -1.10 -12.38 -2.72
N SER A 92 -1.85 -11.32 -2.64
CA SER A 92 -3.29 -11.41 -2.51
C SER A 92 -3.96 -11.87 -3.79
N VAL A 93 -3.33 -11.66 -4.93
CA VAL A 93 -3.92 -12.03 -6.22
C VAL A 93 -3.21 -13.21 -6.86
N ALA A 94 -2.25 -13.78 -6.19
CA ALA A 94 -1.48 -14.91 -6.72
C ALA A 94 -2.30 -16.20 -6.76
#